data_40af3721ea478800e56b53a23ca04215
#
_entry.id   40af3721ea478800e56b53a23ca04215
#
_cell.length_a   1.000
_cell.length_b   1.000
_cell.length_c   1.000
_cell.angle_alpha   90.00
_cell.angle_beta   90.00
_cell.angle_gamma   90.00
#
_symmetry.space_group_name_H-M   'P 1'
#
loop_
_entity.id
_entity.type
_entity.pdbx_description
1 polymer ?
#
loop_
_entity_poly.entity_id
_entity_poly.type
_entity_poly.pdbx_seq_one_letter_code
_entity_poly.pdbx_strand_id
1 'polypeptide(L)'
;MSGGQQEWKPKANPWLIAVVVTLAAFMEILDTTIVNVSLPHIAGDLSTSYDDATWALTSYLAANGIVLTVSGWFSRVLGRKRYFLICIAMFTVFSFLCGMASNLPELIIFRLMQGFFGGGLQPNQQSIILDTFPPAKRSAAFGLTAIATIVAPVLGPTLGGYITDNITWRWVFFINVPVGIFAVLAVGALVEDPPWARRTKAPIDVIGLGLISVGLGCLEVMMDRGEDDDWFGSPFICLMGILTLVGLVGAVCWLLTAKRPAVNLNVFADKNFAVGTVLVGVLGMVLYASSVLIPQFSQQVIGYDATLAGLVLSPGGMMVILLIPIIGQAMKRIQARYIIATGFTVMGLSMLVSAHLVPLIDFRHLVFYRMLQTGALAFLFVPISTIAYSTLPRELNGDGSALFSMSRNVLGAIGISLSTALVTERTQIREAHMVHLMTPFRQQYNDYLDSVRNAARAVGQSRLAADATANYQLHQQFIKQASILAYNDCFLLFSMLAFAVVPFCFLLKPAVAKGGGGAGAH
;
A
#
# COMPACT_ATOMS: atom_id res chain seq x y z
N MET A 1 18.77 36.93 22.70
CA MET A 1 20.06 36.31 22.33
C MET A 1 19.75 35.10 21.45
N SER A 2 19.70 35.28 20.15
CA SER A 2 19.52 34.22 19.16
C SER A 2 20.88 33.58 18.91
N GLY A 3 21.23 32.59 19.74
CA GLY A 3 22.38 31.75 19.48
C GLY A 3 22.16 31.04 18.16
N GLY A 4 23.03 31.31 17.18
CA GLY A 4 23.03 30.61 15.88
C GLY A 4 23.11 29.13 16.10
N GLN A 5 21.99 28.44 15.95
CA GLN A 5 21.96 26.98 15.86
C GLN A 5 22.75 26.64 14.58
N GLN A 6 23.99 26.20 14.77
CA GLN A 6 24.76 25.60 13.68
C GLN A 6 23.89 24.54 13.03
N GLU A 7 23.54 24.74 11.76
CA GLU A 7 22.82 23.72 10.98
C GLU A 7 23.67 22.45 10.98
N TRP A 8 23.22 21.45 11.73
CA TRP A 8 23.84 20.13 11.67
C TRP A 8 23.81 19.62 10.23
N LYS A 9 24.93 19.15 9.77
CA LYS A 9 25.06 18.51 8.45
C LYS A 9 25.68 17.13 8.66
N PRO A 10 25.12 16.09 8.01
CA PRO A 10 25.74 14.78 8.05
C PRO A 10 27.13 14.83 7.41
N LYS A 11 28.06 14.00 7.89
CA LYS A 11 29.40 13.88 7.29
C LYS A 11 29.35 13.27 5.89
N ALA A 12 28.47 12.29 5.70
CA ALA A 12 28.27 11.64 4.41
C ALA A 12 27.37 12.50 3.49
N ASN A 13 27.46 12.22 2.18
CA ASN A 13 26.60 12.88 1.19
C ASN A 13 25.11 12.58 1.50
N PRO A 14 24.26 13.62 1.69
CA PRO A 14 22.84 13.45 1.98
C PRO A 14 22.09 12.56 0.96
N TRP A 15 22.44 12.64 -0.30
CA TRP A 15 21.81 11.84 -1.34
C TRP A 15 22.15 10.34 -1.25
N LEU A 16 23.39 10.00 -0.88
CA LEU A 16 23.76 8.60 -0.62
C LEU A 16 22.98 8.06 0.58
N ILE A 17 22.84 8.85 1.65
CA ILE A 17 22.01 8.49 2.80
C ILE A 17 20.58 8.21 2.32
N ALA A 18 19.99 9.14 1.55
CA ALA A 18 18.62 9.00 1.05
C ALA A 18 18.43 7.73 0.21
N VAL A 19 19.34 7.43 -0.70
CA VAL A 19 19.28 6.22 -1.53
C VAL A 19 19.31 4.96 -0.68
N VAL A 20 20.24 4.87 0.27
CA VAL A 20 20.42 3.67 1.10
C VAL A 20 19.24 3.42 2.04
N VAL A 21 18.74 4.49 2.70
CA VAL A 21 17.57 4.32 3.60
C VAL A 21 16.29 4.04 2.80
N THR A 22 16.17 4.60 1.60
CA THR A 22 15.04 4.33 0.70
C THR A 22 15.09 2.91 0.14
N LEU A 23 16.29 2.36 -0.13
CA LEU A 23 16.45 0.97 -0.55
C LEU A 23 15.93 -0.02 0.51
N ALA A 24 16.18 0.25 1.80
CA ALA A 24 15.66 -0.58 2.88
C ALA A 24 14.11 -0.53 2.96
N ALA A 25 13.51 0.65 2.79
CA ALA A 25 12.06 0.77 2.75
C ALA A 25 11.46 0.16 1.46
N PHE A 26 12.15 0.26 0.32
CA PHE A 26 11.77 -0.38 -0.93
C PHE A 26 11.72 -1.91 -0.79
N MET A 27 12.74 -2.49 -0.16
CA MET A 27 12.81 -3.93 0.11
C MET A 27 11.60 -4.41 0.94
N GLU A 28 11.20 -3.68 1.96
CA GLU A 28 10.05 -4.00 2.81
C GLU A 28 8.73 -3.92 2.03
N ILE A 29 8.52 -2.86 1.23
CA ILE A 29 7.31 -2.70 0.42
C ILE A 29 7.23 -3.77 -0.68
N LEU A 30 8.36 -4.10 -1.30
CA LEU A 30 8.45 -5.16 -2.30
C LEU A 30 8.10 -6.52 -1.70
N ASP A 31 8.64 -6.84 -0.51
CA ASP A 31 8.38 -8.10 0.21
C ASP A 31 6.89 -8.32 0.46
N THR A 32 6.16 -7.26 0.83
CA THR A 32 4.71 -7.32 1.06
C THR A 32 3.93 -7.75 -0.18
N THR A 33 4.33 -7.28 -1.35
CA THR A 33 3.59 -7.49 -2.61
C THR A 33 4.06 -8.72 -3.39
N ILE A 34 5.34 -9.09 -3.27
CA ILE A 34 5.92 -10.22 -3.99
C ILE A 34 5.39 -11.57 -3.46
N VAL A 35 5.17 -11.69 -2.14
CA VAL A 35 4.68 -12.91 -1.50
C VAL A 35 3.24 -13.22 -1.90
N ASN A 36 2.42 -12.20 -2.13
CA ASN A 36 1.00 -12.38 -2.48
C ASN A 36 0.80 -13.25 -3.74
N VAL A 37 1.65 -13.07 -4.74
CA VAL A 37 1.59 -13.85 -5.99
C VAL A 37 2.09 -15.29 -5.79
N SER A 38 2.90 -15.52 -4.78
CA SER A 38 3.51 -16.83 -4.49
C SER A 38 2.64 -17.74 -3.63
N LEU A 39 1.54 -17.23 -3.05
CA LEU A 39 0.67 -17.99 -2.13
C LEU A 39 0.18 -19.32 -2.67
N PRO A 40 -0.29 -19.44 -3.93
CA PRO A 40 -0.73 -20.74 -4.45
C PRO A 40 0.38 -21.80 -4.46
N HIS A 41 1.60 -21.40 -4.78
CA HIS A 41 2.77 -22.29 -4.77
C HIS A 41 3.22 -22.65 -3.35
N ILE A 42 3.14 -21.69 -2.41
CA ILE A 42 3.40 -21.92 -0.99
C ILE A 42 2.41 -22.95 -0.43
N ALA A 43 1.12 -22.78 -0.73
CA ALA A 43 0.07 -23.71 -0.30
C ALA A 43 0.32 -25.14 -0.84
N GLY A 44 0.67 -25.25 -2.13
CA GLY A 44 0.98 -26.53 -2.76
C GLY A 44 2.21 -27.21 -2.14
N ASP A 45 3.34 -26.50 -2.03
CA ASP A 45 4.59 -27.05 -1.49
C ASP A 45 4.51 -27.44 -0.01
N LEU A 46 3.79 -26.65 0.79
CA LEU A 46 3.62 -26.90 2.23
C LEU A 46 2.41 -27.81 2.52
N SER A 47 1.74 -28.34 1.49
CA SER A 47 0.58 -29.26 1.58
C SER A 47 -0.52 -28.70 2.49
N THR A 48 -0.87 -27.44 2.30
CA THR A 48 -1.90 -26.71 3.05
C THR A 48 -2.96 -26.12 2.11
N SER A 49 -4.10 -25.68 2.66
CA SER A 49 -5.10 -24.95 1.88
C SER A 49 -4.58 -23.56 1.50
N TYR A 50 -5.14 -22.99 0.43
CA TYR A 50 -4.87 -21.62 0.05
C TYR A 50 -5.21 -20.63 1.19
N ASP A 51 -6.38 -20.84 1.81
CA ASP A 51 -6.88 -20.00 2.91
C ASP A 51 -5.97 -20.04 4.13
N ASP A 52 -5.39 -21.21 4.47
CA ASP A 52 -4.41 -21.29 5.54
C ASP A 52 -3.10 -20.59 5.18
N ALA A 53 -2.65 -20.70 3.92
CA ALA A 53 -1.43 -20.04 3.46
C ALA A 53 -1.52 -18.52 3.52
N THR A 54 -2.72 -17.91 3.42
CA THR A 54 -2.90 -16.46 3.55
C THR A 54 -2.49 -15.94 4.94
N TRP A 55 -2.51 -16.79 5.99
CA TRP A 55 -2.01 -16.39 7.31
C TRP A 55 -0.54 -15.97 7.31
N ALA A 56 0.26 -16.40 6.34
CA ALA A 56 1.62 -15.90 6.17
C ALA A 56 1.65 -14.40 5.79
N LEU A 57 0.65 -13.90 5.07
CA LEU A 57 0.50 -12.45 4.80
C LEU A 57 -0.12 -11.73 5.99
N THR A 58 -1.24 -12.22 6.50
CA THR A 58 -2.00 -11.61 7.60
C THR A 58 -1.11 -11.39 8.83
N SER A 59 -0.33 -12.42 9.23
CA SER A 59 0.59 -12.31 10.38
C SER A 59 1.66 -11.25 10.18
N TYR A 60 2.22 -11.13 8.98
CA TYR A 60 3.18 -10.11 8.63
C TYR A 60 2.56 -8.71 8.70
N LEU A 61 1.41 -8.50 8.03
CA LEU A 61 0.74 -7.20 7.95
C LEU A 61 0.29 -6.72 9.33
N ALA A 62 -0.27 -7.60 10.15
CA ALA A 62 -0.69 -7.27 11.51
C ALA A 62 0.51 -6.83 12.38
N ALA A 63 1.61 -7.59 12.37
CA ALA A 63 2.80 -7.22 13.11
C ALA A 63 3.45 -5.94 12.59
N ASN A 64 3.49 -5.75 11.26
CA ASN A 64 4.01 -4.56 10.60
C ASN A 64 3.20 -3.31 10.99
N GLY A 65 1.87 -3.36 10.89
CA GLY A 65 0.98 -2.24 11.22
C GLY A 65 1.10 -1.79 12.68
N ILE A 66 1.21 -2.75 13.62
CA ILE A 66 1.41 -2.47 15.04
C ILE A 66 2.73 -1.71 15.26
N VAL A 67 3.84 -2.28 14.77
CA VAL A 67 5.18 -1.72 15.02
C VAL A 67 5.39 -0.42 14.28
N LEU A 68 4.86 -0.28 13.08
CA LEU A 68 4.89 0.95 12.31
C LEU A 68 4.35 2.13 13.13
N THR A 69 3.24 1.94 13.83
CA THR A 69 2.60 2.98 14.65
C THR A 69 3.47 3.39 15.85
N VAL A 70 4.12 2.44 16.48
CA VAL A 70 4.94 2.68 17.69
C VAL A 70 6.42 2.89 17.39
N SER A 71 6.81 2.88 16.12
CA SER A 71 8.22 3.00 15.68
C SER A 71 8.87 4.30 16.12
N GLY A 72 8.09 5.39 16.26
CA GLY A 72 8.57 6.66 16.81
C GLY A 72 9.08 6.53 18.24
N TRP A 73 8.41 5.74 19.09
CA TRP A 73 8.86 5.46 20.44
C TRP A 73 10.17 4.64 20.45
N PHE A 74 10.24 3.55 19.68
CA PHE A 74 11.47 2.76 19.54
C PHE A 74 12.65 3.61 19.07
N SER A 75 12.40 4.51 18.10
CA SER A 75 13.40 5.43 17.56
C SER A 75 13.93 6.41 18.62
N ARG A 76 13.07 6.89 19.55
CA ARG A 76 13.48 7.74 20.67
C ARG A 76 14.30 7.00 21.71
N VAL A 77 13.93 5.75 22.04
CA VAL A 77 14.59 4.96 23.08
C VAL A 77 15.93 4.39 22.62
N LEU A 78 15.97 3.80 21.44
CA LEU A 78 17.16 3.13 20.90
C LEU A 78 18.10 4.08 20.14
N GLY A 79 17.59 5.22 19.66
CA GLY A 79 18.24 6.09 18.67
C GLY A 79 17.88 5.64 17.25
N ARG A 80 17.75 6.61 16.31
CA ARG A 80 17.26 6.35 14.96
C ARG A 80 18.12 5.39 14.18
N LYS A 81 19.44 5.63 14.14
CA LYS A 81 20.40 4.77 13.45
C LYS A 81 20.37 3.34 13.96
N ARG A 82 20.46 3.15 15.29
CA ARG A 82 20.51 1.80 15.88
C ARG A 82 19.20 1.05 15.65
N TYR A 83 18.06 1.71 15.87
CA TYR A 83 16.77 1.08 15.64
C TYR A 83 16.61 0.67 14.17
N PHE A 84 16.97 1.55 13.23
CA PHE A 84 16.91 1.25 11.81
C PHE A 84 17.82 0.08 11.42
N LEU A 85 19.04 0.03 11.93
CA LEU A 85 19.97 -1.10 11.72
C LEU A 85 19.42 -2.41 12.26
N ILE A 86 18.82 -2.40 13.46
CA ILE A 86 18.17 -3.59 14.05
C ILE A 86 17.02 -4.04 13.14
N CYS A 87 16.17 -3.10 12.70
CA CYS A 87 15.06 -3.42 11.80
C CYS A 87 15.54 -4.08 10.50
N ILE A 88 16.53 -3.50 9.81
CA ILE A 88 17.05 -4.08 8.55
C ILE A 88 17.68 -5.45 8.80
N ALA A 89 18.55 -5.57 9.82
CA ALA A 89 19.26 -6.82 10.10
C ALA A 89 18.29 -7.95 10.45
N MET A 90 17.34 -7.70 11.35
CA MET A 90 16.39 -8.72 11.78
C MET A 90 15.35 -9.03 10.69
N PHE A 91 14.88 -8.03 9.93
CA PHE A 91 14.07 -8.26 8.74
C PHE A 91 14.76 -9.21 7.76
N THR A 92 16.05 -8.99 7.50
CA THR A 92 16.86 -9.81 6.61
C THR A 92 17.03 -11.24 7.14
N VAL A 93 17.30 -11.39 8.44
CA VAL A 93 17.41 -12.71 9.11
C VAL A 93 16.08 -13.47 9.00
N PHE A 94 14.96 -12.84 9.35
CA PHE A 94 13.66 -13.49 9.28
C PHE A 94 13.20 -13.74 7.84
N SER A 95 13.58 -12.89 6.89
CA SER A 95 13.37 -13.18 5.47
C SER A 95 14.12 -14.45 5.04
N PHE A 96 15.38 -14.60 5.43
CA PHE A 96 16.12 -15.84 5.18
C PHE A 96 15.42 -17.05 5.81
N LEU A 97 14.98 -16.95 7.06
CA LEU A 97 14.26 -18.02 7.75
C LEU A 97 12.93 -18.36 7.08
N CYS A 98 12.18 -17.37 6.57
CA CYS A 98 10.97 -17.62 5.77
C CYS A 98 11.27 -18.49 4.54
N GLY A 99 12.37 -18.20 3.82
CA GLY A 99 12.80 -19.03 2.69
C GLY A 99 13.24 -20.44 3.06
N MET A 100 13.59 -20.67 4.32
CA MET A 100 14.00 -21.98 4.87
C MET A 100 12.85 -22.74 5.53
N ALA A 101 11.66 -22.15 5.66
CA ALA A 101 10.53 -22.76 6.35
C ALA A 101 10.12 -24.09 5.73
N SER A 102 9.91 -25.11 6.59
CA SER A 102 9.58 -26.47 6.21
C SER A 102 8.08 -26.77 6.31
N ASN A 103 7.35 -25.96 7.04
CA ASN A 103 5.90 -26.08 7.26
C ASN A 103 5.25 -24.71 7.44
N LEU A 104 3.93 -24.66 7.34
CA LEU A 104 3.17 -23.41 7.44
C LEU A 104 3.31 -22.71 8.81
N PRO A 105 3.21 -23.38 9.97
CA PRO A 105 3.41 -22.72 11.27
C PRO A 105 4.77 -22.03 11.43
N GLU A 106 5.85 -22.62 10.95
CA GLU A 106 7.17 -21.98 10.94
C GLU A 106 7.15 -20.72 10.07
N LEU A 107 6.58 -20.81 8.87
CA LEU A 107 6.47 -19.67 7.96
C LEU A 107 5.67 -18.54 8.60
N ILE A 108 4.54 -18.82 9.24
CA ILE A 108 3.70 -17.82 9.92
C ILE A 108 4.50 -17.12 11.05
N ILE A 109 5.22 -17.88 11.89
CA ILE A 109 6.03 -17.30 12.97
C ILE A 109 7.14 -16.42 12.41
N PHE A 110 7.85 -16.88 11.38
CA PHE A 110 8.93 -16.10 10.77
C PHE A 110 8.39 -14.86 10.07
N ARG A 111 7.23 -14.94 9.41
CA ARG A 111 6.54 -13.79 8.80
C ARG A 111 6.08 -12.77 9.84
N LEU A 112 5.54 -13.22 10.97
CA LEU A 112 5.16 -12.33 12.08
C LEU A 112 6.39 -11.56 12.59
N MET A 113 7.51 -12.25 12.80
CA MET A 113 8.76 -11.61 13.26
C MET A 113 9.36 -10.70 12.18
N GLN A 114 9.30 -11.10 10.92
CA GLN A 114 9.73 -10.26 9.79
C GLN A 114 8.89 -8.98 9.70
N GLY A 115 7.57 -9.09 9.85
CA GLY A 115 6.65 -7.94 9.90
C GLY A 115 6.92 -7.02 11.09
N PHE A 116 7.21 -7.60 12.27
CA PHE A 116 7.57 -6.82 13.46
C PHE A 116 8.79 -5.92 13.22
N PHE A 117 9.84 -6.42 12.60
CA PHE A 117 11.02 -5.60 12.28
C PHE A 117 10.82 -4.75 11.02
N GLY A 118 10.00 -5.20 10.07
CA GLY A 118 9.64 -4.45 8.87
C GLY A 118 8.92 -3.14 9.16
N GLY A 119 7.98 -3.15 10.13
CA GLY A 119 7.18 -1.99 10.49
C GLY A 119 7.96 -0.75 10.94
N GLY A 120 9.22 -0.93 11.35
CA GLY A 120 10.11 0.19 11.68
C GLY A 120 10.80 0.84 10.46
N LEU A 121 10.80 0.20 9.29
CA LEU A 121 11.65 0.64 8.16
C LEU A 121 11.14 1.93 7.53
N GLN A 122 9.87 2.01 7.13
CA GLN A 122 9.31 3.19 6.47
C GLN A 122 9.32 4.46 7.33
N PRO A 123 8.84 4.46 8.59
CA PRO A 123 8.85 5.65 9.43
C PRO A 123 10.25 6.16 9.74
N ASN A 124 11.21 5.25 9.98
CA ASN A 124 12.59 5.65 10.21
C ASN A 124 13.25 6.23 8.97
N GLN A 125 13.03 5.62 7.81
CA GLN A 125 13.49 6.15 6.53
C GLN A 125 13.00 7.59 6.32
N GLN A 126 11.70 7.86 6.53
CA GLN A 126 11.14 9.21 6.42
C GLN A 126 11.74 10.17 7.44
N SER A 127 11.90 9.73 8.70
CA SER A 127 12.51 10.54 9.76
C SER A 127 13.96 10.89 9.45
N ILE A 128 14.75 9.94 8.95
CA ILE A 128 16.14 10.17 8.57
C ILE A 128 16.23 11.18 7.41
N ILE A 129 15.34 11.08 6.41
CA ILE A 129 15.28 12.04 5.32
C ILE A 129 14.93 13.45 5.83
N LEU A 130 13.93 13.57 6.71
CA LEU A 130 13.53 14.86 7.29
C LEU A 130 14.65 15.54 8.08
N ASP A 131 15.49 14.74 8.74
CA ASP A 131 16.63 15.27 9.50
C ASP A 131 17.83 15.61 8.61
N THR A 132 18.06 14.79 7.57
CA THR A 132 19.21 14.92 6.67
C THR A 132 19.08 16.10 5.71
N PHE A 133 17.84 16.41 5.26
CA PHE A 133 17.62 17.45 4.25
C PHE A 133 17.02 18.75 4.83
N PRO A 134 17.57 19.90 4.44
CA PRO A 134 16.96 21.20 4.74
C PRO A 134 15.60 21.34 4.02
N PRO A 135 14.67 22.15 4.53
CA PRO A 135 13.31 22.29 4.00
C PRO A 135 13.25 22.51 2.47
N ALA A 136 14.18 23.29 1.92
CA ALA A 136 14.23 23.58 0.48
C ALA A 136 14.53 22.36 -0.41
N LYS A 137 15.15 21.29 0.12
CA LYS A 137 15.51 20.08 -0.62
C LYS A 137 14.66 18.87 -0.28
N ARG A 138 13.73 18.97 0.70
CA ARG A 138 12.89 17.86 1.15
C ARG A 138 11.98 17.31 0.05
N SER A 139 11.43 18.16 -0.80
CA SER A 139 10.58 17.72 -1.90
C SER A 139 11.31 16.77 -2.87
N ALA A 140 12.56 17.06 -3.19
CA ALA A 140 13.37 16.20 -4.03
C ALA A 140 13.74 14.88 -3.33
N ALA A 141 14.03 14.90 -2.02
CA ALA A 141 14.29 13.71 -1.23
C ALA A 141 13.02 12.83 -1.09
N PHE A 142 11.85 13.44 -0.86
CA PHE A 142 10.58 12.72 -0.89
C PHE A 142 10.22 12.16 -2.28
N GLY A 143 10.73 12.79 -3.35
CA GLY A 143 10.64 12.22 -4.69
C GLY A 143 11.29 10.83 -4.78
N LEU A 144 12.45 10.63 -4.17
CA LEU A 144 13.10 9.32 -4.10
C LEU A 144 12.26 8.31 -3.29
N THR A 145 11.71 8.73 -2.15
CA THR A 145 10.79 7.89 -1.37
C THR A 145 9.53 7.52 -2.16
N ALA A 146 8.97 8.47 -2.93
CA ALA A 146 7.80 8.23 -3.76
C ALA A 146 8.07 7.16 -4.82
N ILE A 147 9.24 7.19 -5.46
CA ILE A 147 9.66 6.15 -6.40
C ILE A 147 9.60 4.78 -5.71
N ALA A 148 10.23 4.65 -4.55
CA ALA A 148 10.23 3.38 -3.82
C ALA A 148 8.79 2.92 -3.46
N THR A 149 7.99 3.82 -2.89
CA THR A 149 6.63 3.48 -2.42
C THR A 149 5.67 3.12 -3.55
N ILE A 150 5.82 3.72 -4.74
CA ILE A 150 4.91 3.52 -5.86
C ILE A 150 5.40 2.41 -6.80
N VAL A 151 6.71 2.30 -6.99
CA VAL A 151 7.30 1.32 -7.92
C VAL A 151 7.39 -0.07 -7.30
N ALA A 152 7.65 -0.20 -6.00
CA ALA A 152 7.75 -1.50 -5.35
C ALA A 152 6.47 -2.36 -5.47
N PRO A 153 5.25 -1.85 -5.21
CA PRO A 153 4.02 -2.62 -5.43
C PRO A 153 3.77 -3.00 -6.90
N VAL A 154 4.33 -2.23 -7.84
CA VAL A 154 4.23 -2.50 -9.27
C VAL A 154 5.17 -3.64 -9.68
N LEU A 155 6.39 -3.65 -9.14
CA LEU A 155 7.39 -4.66 -9.45
C LEU A 155 7.14 -5.99 -8.73
N GLY A 156 6.51 -5.96 -7.54
CA GLY A 156 6.27 -7.14 -6.71
C GLY A 156 5.61 -8.30 -7.48
N PRO A 157 4.41 -8.10 -8.06
CA PRO A 157 3.74 -9.16 -8.80
C PRO A 157 4.56 -9.68 -10.00
N THR A 158 5.22 -8.80 -10.74
CA THR A 158 6.02 -9.18 -11.92
C THR A 158 7.24 -10.01 -11.53
N LEU A 159 8.00 -9.56 -10.52
CA LEU A 159 9.16 -10.28 -10.01
C LEU A 159 8.76 -11.56 -9.29
N GLY A 160 7.68 -11.49 -8.49
CA GLY A 160 7.17 -12.63 -7.73
C GLY A 160 6.70 -13.76 -8.65
N GLY A 161 5.89 -13.43 -9.65
CA GLY A 161 5.44 -14.39 -10.65
C GLY A 161 6.63 -15.04 -11.38
N TYR A 162 7.55 -14.23 -11.92
CA TYR A 162 8.72 -14.75 -12.61
C TYR A 162 9.59 -15.68 -11.74
N ILE A 163 9.87 -15.27 -10.49
CA ILE A 163 10.71 -16.06 -9.56
C ILE A 163 9.98 -17.36 -9.19
N THR A 164 8.71 -17.28 -8.91
CA THR A 164 7.92 -18.44 -8.47
C THR A 164 7.73 -19.48 -9.58
N ASP A 165 7.43 -19.01 -10.79
CA ASP A 165 7.19 -19.88 -11.93
C ASP A 165 8.47 -20.52 -12.48
N ASN A 166 9.63 -19.82 -12.41
CA ASN A 166 10.87 -20.27 -13.05
C ASN A 166 11.92 -20.83 -12.09
N ILE A 167 11.83 -20.52 -10.79
CA ILE A 167 12.83 -20.96 -9.79
C ILE A 167 12.12 -21.70 -8.66
N THR A 168 11.78 -21.03 -7.57
CA THR A 168 10.92 -21.52 -6.46
C THR A 168 10.40 -20.32 -5.68
N TRP A 169 9.25 -20.46 -5.01
CA TRP A 169 8.69 -19.43 -4.14
C TRP A 169 9.64 -19.00 -3.01
N ARG A 170 10.55 -19.85 -2.57
CA ARG A 170 11.52 -19.55 -1.51
C ARG A 170 12.44 -18.37 -1.87
N TRP A 171 12.73 -18.19 -3.15
CA TRP A 171 13.56 -17.08 -3.62
C TRP A 171 12.92 -15.70 -3.50
N VAL A 172 11.59 -15.62 -3.34
CA VAL A 172 10.94 -14.32 -3.05
C VAL A 172 11.39 -13.76 -1.70
N PHE A 173 11.81 -14.63 -0.79
CA PHE A 173 12.40 -14.26 0.50
C PHE A 173 13.91 -14.08 0.41
N PHE A 174 14.61 -14.96 -0.29
CA PHE A 174 16.07 -14.91 -0.39
C PHE A 174 16.58 -13.68 -1.13
N ILE A 175 15.80 -13.09 -2.05
CA ILE A 175 16.17 -11.85 -2.75
C ILE A 175 16.41 -10.67 -1.78
N ASN A 176 15.77 -10.67 -0.62
CA ASN A 176 15.94 -9.66 0.42
C ASN A 176 17.32 -9.78 1.13
N VAL A 177 17.93 -10.94 1.13
CA VAL A 177 19.16 -11.20 1.92
C VAL A 177 20.36 -10.37 1.41
N PRO A 178 20.74 -10.43 0.13
CA PRO A 178 21.86 -9.61 -0.37
C PRO A 178 21.59 -8.11 -0.25
N VAL A 179 20.34 -7.69 -0.50
CA VAL A 179 19.92 -6.28 -0.38
C VAL A 179 19.99 -5.81 1.07
N GLY A 180 19.52 -6.64 2.00
CA GLY A 180 19.52 -6.32 3.43
C GLY A 180 20.93 -6.25 4.01
N ILE A 181 21.82 -7.19 3.65
CA ILE A 181 23.24 -7.15 4.05
C ILE A 181 23.90 -5.86 3.56
N PHE A 182 23.72 -5.52 2.28
CA PHE A 182 24.21 -4.27 1.73
C PHE A 182 23.66 -3.05 2.48
N ALA A 183 22.36 -3.03 2.75
CA ALA A 183 21.70 -1.92 3.46
C ALA A 183 22.23 -1.76 4.90
N VAL A 184 22.44 -2.87 5.65
CA VAL A 184 23.03 -2.83 7.00
C VAL A 184 24.42 -2.19 6.96
N LEU A 185 25.28 -2.63 6.07
CA LEU A 185 26.65 -2.12 5.94
C LEU A 185 26.66 -0.64 5.54
N ALA A 186 25.85 -0.27 4.55
CA ALA A 186 25.78 1.10 4.04
C ALA A 186 25.14 2.06 5.05
N VAL A 187 24.05 1.69 5.71
CA VAL A 187 23.44 2.50 6.79
C VAL A 187 24.41 2.64 7.97
N GLY A 188 25.09 1.54 8.34
CA GLY A 188 26.10 1.55 9.40
C GLY A 188 27.22 2.56 9.15
N ALA A 189 27.68 2.67 7.90
CA ALA A 189 28.74 3.58 7.50
C ALA A 189 28.27 5.04 7.30
N LEU A 190 27.11 5.26 6.71
CA LEU A 190 26.69 6.57 6.19
C LEU A 190 25.74 7.36 7.11
N VAL A 191 24.87 6.67 7.86
CA VAL A 191 23.84 7.33 8.69
C VAL A 191 24.42 7.72 10.04
N GLU A 192 24.11 8.94 10.49
CA GLU A 192 24.46 9.46 11.82
C GLU A 192 23.21 9.99 12.52
N ASP A 193 23.13 9.83 13.85
CA ASP A 193 22.05 10.42 14.64
C ASP A 193 22.30 11.93 14.83
N PRO A 194 21.31 12.79 14.50
CA PRO A 194 21.45 14.23 14.72
C PRO A 194 21.39 14.56 16.22
N PRO A 195 21.93 15.74 16.66
CA PRO A 195 22.00 16.12 18.08
C PRO A 195 20.66 16.18 18.82
N TRP A 196 19.57 16.48 18.10
CA TRP A 196 18.21 16.52 18.66
C TRP A 196 17.56 15.14 18.79
N ALA A 197 18.06 14.11 18.10
CA ALA A 197 17.61 12.73 18.24
C ALA A 197 18.31 12.02 19.41
N ARG A 198 18.44 12.71 20.56
CA ARG A 198 19.05 12.14 21.76
C ARG A 198 18.16 11.04 22.32
N ARG A 199 18.80 9.93 22.74
CA ARG A 199 18.12 8.83 23.41
C ARG A 199 17.51 9.31 24.71
N THR A 200 16.24 8.99 24.88
CA THR A 200 15.52 9.26 26.13
C THR A 200 15.25 7.97 26.85
N LYS A 201 15.50 7.94 28.16
CA LYS A 201 15.02 6.87 29.03
C LYS A 201 13.52 7.08 29.28
N ALA A 202 12.71 6.90 28.22
CA ALA A 202 11.27 6.98 28.37
C ALA A 202 10.74 5.65 28.92
N PRO A 203 9.92 5.65 29.98
CA PRO A 203 9.26 4.43 30.44
C PRO A 203 8.38 3.87 29.33
N ILE A 204 8.23 2.56 29.33
CA ILE A 204 7.35 1.88 28.37
C ILE A 204 5.91 2.19 28.74
N ASP A 205 5.14 2.71 27.80
CA ASP A 205 3.69 2.86 27.92
C ASP A 205 3.02 1.54 27.53
N VAL A 206 3.01 0.59 28.47
CA VAL A 206 2.49 -0.77 28.23
C VAL A 206 1.00 -0.74 27.87
N ILE A 207 0.22 0.17 28.48
CA ILE A 207 -1.22 0.26 28.22
C ILE A 207 -1.46 0.81 26.82
N GLY A 208 -0.82 1.93 26.46
CA GLY A 208 -0.93 2.51 25.11
C GLY A 208 -0.49 1.54 24.02
N LEU A 209 0.66 0.87 24.23
CA LEU A 209 1.15 -0.16 23.30
C LEU A 209 0.19 -1.35 23.18
N GLY A 210 -0.35 -1.84 24.31
CA GLY A 210 -1.31 -2.94 24.32
C GLY A 210 -2.59 -2.60 23.56
N LEU A 211 -3.17 -1.43 23.81
CA LEU A 211 -4.39 -0.97 23.14
C LEU A 211 -4.17 -0.77 21.63
N ILE A 212 -3.05 -0.16 21.23
CA ILE A 212 -2.68 -0.01 19.82
C ILE A 212 -2.51 -1.38 19.18
N SER A 213 -1.81 -2.30 19.83
CA SER A 213 -1.54 -3.64 19.30
C SER A 213 -2.83 -4.43 19.09
N VAL A 214 -3.74 -4.41 20.06
CA VAL A 214 -5.04 -5.07 19.94
C VAL A 214 -5.88 -4.38 18.86
N GLY A 215 -5.98 -3.05 18.90
CA GLY A 215 -6.82 -2.31 17.96
C GLY A 215 -6.38 -2.45 16.50
N LEU A 216 -5.10 -2.24 16.21
CA LEU A 216 -4.58 -2.35 14.84
C LEU A 216 -4.40 -3.80 14.38
N GLY A 217 -3.95 -4.68 15.27
CA GLY A 217 -3.79 -6.10 14.93
C GLY A 217 -5.13 -6.76 14.58
N CYS A 218 -6.16 -6.52 15.40
CA CYS A 218 -7.51 -7.02 15.10
C CYS A 218 -8.13 -6.35 13.87
N LEU A 219 -7.86 -5.06 13.63
CA LEU A 219 -8.30 -4.37 12.41
C LEU A 219 -7.71 -5.02 11.17
N GLU A 220 -6.40 -5.27 11.18
CA GLU A 220 -5.70 -5.88 10.04
C GLU A 220 -6.24 -7.29 9.75
N VAL A 221 -6.39 -8.12 10.79
CA VAL A 221 -6.99 -9.47 10.65
C VAL A 221 -8.43 -9.38 10.12
N MET A 222 -9.24 -8.45 10.64
CA MET A 222 -10.62 -8.26 10.18
C MET A 222 -10.66 -7.81 8.71
N MET A 223 -9.76 -6.91 8.28
CA MET A 223 -9.72 -6.42 6.90
C MET A 223 -9.22 -7.48 5.92
N ASP A 224 -8.24 -8.27 6.33
CA ASP A 224 -7.60 -9.28 5.47
C ASP A 224 -8.47 -10.54 5.35
N ARG A 225 -9.11 -10.98 6.45
CA ARG A 225 -9.91 -12.21 6.51
C ARG A 225 -11.40 -12.01 6.36
N GLY A 226 -11.86 -10.76 6.38
CA GLY A 226 -13.29 -10.46 6.42
C GLY A 226 -14.08 -11.08 5.27
N GLU A 227 -13.56 -11.02 4.05
CA GLU A 227 -14.19 -11.58 2.86
C GLU A 227 -14.24 -13.10 2.89
N ASP A 228 -13.12 -13.75 3.27
CA ASP A 228 -13.01 -15.21 3.31
C ASP A 228 -13.90 -15.83 4.39
N ASP A 229 -14.09 -15.13 5.51
CA ASP A 229 -14.83 -15.60 6.69
C ASP A 229 -16.26 -15.00 6.80
N ASP A 230 -16.85 -14.53 5.70
CA ASP A 230 -18.24 -14.01 5.64
C ASP A 230 -18.50 -12.81 6.57
N TRP A 231 -17.52 -11.92 6.71
CA TRP A 231 -17.64 -10.66 7.46
C TRP A 231 -18.38 -10.81 8.82
N PHE A 232 -19.43 -10.04 9.04
CA PHE A 232 -20.20 -10.05 10.29
C PHE A 232 -21.11 -11.29 10.46
N GLY A 233 -21.14 -12.21 9.50
CA GLY A 233 -21.71 -13.55 9.67
C GLY A 233 -20.84 -14.46 10.55
N SER A 234 -19.53 -14.21 10.59
CA SER A 234 -18.57 -14.96 11.39
C SER A 234 -18.43 -14.40 12.81
N PRO A 235 -18.62 -15.22 13.87
CA PRO A 235 -18.33 -14.82 15.24
C PRO A 235 -16.87 -14.38 15.45
N PHE A 236 -15.93 -14.94 14.71
CA PHE A 236 -14.52 -14.59 14.77
C PHE A 236 -14.29 -13.15 14.27
N ILE A 237 -14.82 -12.79 13.10
CA ILE A 237 -14.70 -11.43 12.54
C ILE A 237 -15.44 -10.42 13.40
N CYS A 238 -16.63 -10.77 13.95
CA CYS A 238 -17.33 -9.92 14.91
C CYS A 238 -16.48 -9.63 16.16
N LEU A 239 -15.80 -10.66 16.71
CA LEU A 239 -14.89 -10.48 17.84
C LEU A 239 -13.71 -9.56 17.46
N MET A 240 -13.10 -9.76 16.29
CA MET A 240 -12.04 -8.87 15.79
C MET A 240 -12.54 -7.43 15.65
N GLY A 241 -13.74 -7.21 15.15
CA GLY A 241 -14.36 -5.88 15.04
C GLY A 241 -14.58 -5.20 16.41
N ILE A 242 -15.08 -5.94 17.40
CA ILE A 242 -15.25 -5.44 18.78
C ILE A 242 -13.89 -5.08 19.38
N LEU A 243 -12.90 -5.96 19.28
CA LEU A 243 -11.54 -5.71 19.78
C LEU A 243 -10.87 -4.54 19.07
N THR A 244 -11.09 -4.37 17.77
CA THR A 244 -10.65 -3.20 17.01
C THR A 244 -11.24 -1.91 17.58
N LEU A 245 -12.55 -1.87 17.78
CA LEU A 245 -13.23 -0.68 18.30
C LEU A 245 -12.74 -0.34 19.71
N VAL A 246 -12.74 -1.33 20.62
CA VAL A 246 -12.30 -1.15 22.00
C VAL A 246 -10.81 -0.77 22.05
N GLY A 247 -9.96 -1.42 21.25
CA GLY A 247 -8.53 -1.13 21.18
C GLY A 247 -8.23 0.26 20.66
N LEU A 248 -8.81 0.66 19.53
CA LEU A 248 -8.55 1.97 18.92
C LEU A 248 -9.15 3.12 19.72
N VAL A 249 -10.39 3.00 20.15
CA VAL A 249 -11.02 4.04 21.00
C VAL A 249 -10.29 4.14 22.33
N GLY A 250 -9.98 3.00 22.97
CA GLY A 250 -9.19 2.96 24.20
C GLY A 250 -7.78 3.56 24.02
N ALA A 251 -7.10 3.26 22.90
CA ALA A 251 -5.80 3.84 22.57
C ALA A 251 -5.88 5.37 22.44
N VAL A 252 -6.84 5.90 21.70
CA VAL A 252 -7.02 7.35 21.54
C VAL A 252 -7.29 8.01 22.90
N CYS A 253 -8.22 7.48 23.68
CA CYS A 253 -8.55 8.01 25.02
C CYS A 253 -7.32 7.98 25.94
N TRP A 254 -6.58 6.86 25.95
CA TRP A 254 -5.38 6.71 26.75
C TRP A 254 -4.27 7.68 26.32
N LEU A 255 -3.93 7.70 25.04
CA LEU A 255 -2.84 8.55 24.50
C LEU A 255 -3.09 10.04 24.69
N LEU A 256 -4.36 10.49 24.74
CA LEU A 256 -4.71 11.88 25.03
C LEU A 256 -4.59 12.23 26.53
N THR A 257 -4.70 11.25 27.43
CA THR A 257 -4.70 11.47 28.89
C THR A 257 -3.38 11.07 29.55
N ALA A 258 -2.57 10.21 28.91
CA ALA A 258 -1.32 9.72 29.45
C ALA A 258 -0.26 10.82 29.55
N LYS A 259 0.45 10.87 30.69
CA LYS A 259 1.53 11.85 30.90
C LYS A 259 2.74 11.64 29.96
N ARG A 260 2.97 10.43 29.51
CA ARG A 260 4.09 10.03 28.62
C ARG A 260 3.61 8.98 27.64
N PRO A 261 2.81 9.35 26.63
CA PRO A 261 2.24 8.41 25.70
C PRO A 261 3.31 7.79 24.80
N ALA A 262 3.08 6.53 24.37
CA ALA A 262 3.92 5.84 23.39
C ALA A 262 3.94 6.58 22.06
N VAL A 263 2.79 7.11 21.64
CA VAL A 263 2.60 7.91 20.42
C VAL A 263 2.08 9.29 20.81
N ASN A 264 2.75 10.34 20.36
CA ASN A 264 2.36 11.71 20.68
C ASN A 264 1.32 12.23 19.67
N LEU A 265 0.05 12.20 20.03
CA LEU A 265 -1.04 12.68 19.18
C LEU A 265 -1.07 14.22 19.01
N ASN A 266 -0.26 14.98 19.75
CA ASN A 266 -0.17 16.43 19.56
C ASN A 266 0.37 16.84 18.17
N VAL A 267 0.94 15.92 17.41
CA VAL A 267 1.29 16.14 16.00
C VAL A 267 0.07 16.55 15.17
N PHE A 268 -1.13 16.12 15.52
CA PHE A 268 -2.37 16.51 14.84
C PHE A 268 -2.87 17.91 15.20
N ALA A 269 -2.26 18.59 16.18
CA ALA A 269 -2.51 20.00 16.42
C ALA A 269 -1.99 20.87 15.27
N ASP A 270 -0.98 20.39 14.53
CA ASP A 270 -0.54 21.03 13.29
C ASP A 270 -1.54 20.74 12.16
N LYS A 271 -2.17 21.80 11.65
CA LYS A 271 -3.22 21.69 10.64
C LYS A 271 -2.73 21.08 9.32
N ASN A 272 -1.50 21.43 8.88
CA ASN A 272 -0.94 20.87 7.65
C ASN A 272 -0.63 19.39 7.81
N PHE A 273 -0.14 19.00 8.98
CA PHE A 273 0.11 17.59 9.28
C PHE A 273 -1.20 16.79 9.35
N ALA A 274 -2.20 17.29 10.08
CA ALA A 274 -3.50 16.61 10.22
C ALA A 274 -4.18 16.38 8.87
N VAL A 275 -4.33 17.45 8.07
CA VAL A 275 -4.93 17.34 6.72
C VAL A 275 -4.06 16.47 5.82
N GLY A 276 -2.73 16.64 5.83
CA GLY A 276 -1.79 15.84 5.03
C GLY A 276 -1.86 14.36 5.35
N THR A 277 -2.07 14.00 6.63
CA THR A 277 -2.21 12.59 7.07
C THR A 277 -3.51 11.96 6.55
N VAL A 278 -4.60 12.71 6.52
CA VAL A 278 -5.85 12.23 5.90
C VAL A 278 -5.67 12.04 4.39
N LEU A 279 -5.05 13.04 3.72
CA LEU A 279 -4.84 12.97 2.28
C LEU A 279 -3.92 11.81 1.85
N VAL A 280 -2.85 11.54 2.63
CA VAL A 280 -1.98 10.40 2.34
C VAL A 280 -2.65 9.07 2.62
N GLY A 281 -3.56 9.02 3.59
CA GLY A 281 -4.39 7.85 3.84
C GLY A 281 -5.30 7.52 2.65
N VAL A 282 -6.02 8.52 2.13
CA VAL A 282 -6.86 8.33 0.92
C VAL A 282 -6.00 7.98 -0.30
N LEU A 283 -4.83 8.59 -0.45
CA LEU A 283 -3.86 8.20 -1.48
C LEU A 283 -3.49 6.72 -1.33
N GLY A 284 -3.18 6.26 -0.11
CA GLY A 284 -2.88 4.86 0.18
C GLY A 284 -4.04 3.94 -0.20
N MET A 285 -5.26 4.30 0.19
CA MET A 285 -6.47 3.54 -0.15
C MET A 285 -6.61 3.34 -1.67
N VAL A 286 -6.51 4.40 -2.45
CA VAL A 286 -6.64 4.32 -3.92
C VAL A 286 -5.45 3.61 -4.57
N LEU A 287 -4.22 3.85 -4.08
CA LEU A 287 -3.00 3.22 -4.59
C LEU A 287 -3.07 1.69 -4.45
N TYR A 288 -3.32 1.21 -3.23
CA TYR A 288 -3.30 -0.23 -2.95
C TYR A 288 -4.52 -0.94 -3.57
N ALA A 289 -5.72 -0.35 -3.49
CA ALA A 289 -6.90 -0.89 -4.16
C ALA A 289 -6.68 -1.07 -5.68
N SER A 290 -6.19 -0.03 -6.37
CA SER A 290 -5.92 -0.11 -7.80
C SER A 290 -4.80 -1.09 -8.16
N SER A 291 -3.85 -1.31 -7.25
CA SER A 291 -2.75 -2.27 -7.44
C SER A 291 -3.21 -3.72 -7.33
N VAL A 292 -4.36 -3.97 -6.71
CA VAL A 292 -5.00 -5.30 -6.63
C VAL A 292 -6.06 -5.47 -7.72
N LEU A 293 -6.94 -4.48 -7.92
CA LEU A 293 -8.08 -4.58 -8.86
C LEU A 293 -7.64 -4.86 -10.31
N ILE A 294 -6.60 -4.16 -10.80
CA ILE A 294 -6.20 -4.31 -12.21
C ILE A 294 -5.58 -5.69 -12.50
N PRO A 295 -4.61 -6.20 -11.71
CA PRO A 295 -4.12 -7.56 -11.92
C PRO A 295 -5.19 -8.62 -11.73
N GLN A 296 -6.05 -8.48 -10.72
CA GLN A 296 -7.15 -9.40 -10.46
C GLN A 296 -8.12 -9.46 -11.66
N PHE A 297 -8.55 -8.31 -12.17
CA PHE A 297 -9.34 -8.21 -13.39
C PHE A 297 -8.64 -8.87 -14.59
N SER A 298 -7.35 -8.58 -14.78
CA SER A 298 -6.57 -9.11 -15.90
C SER A 298 -6.45 -10.64 -15.85
N GLN A 299 -6.26 -11.22 -14.66
CA GLN A 299 -6.11 -12.66 -14.47
C GLN A 299 -7.47 -13.38 -14.47
N GLN A 300 -8.43 -12.92 -13.66
CA GLN A 300 -9.69 -13.63 -13.45
C GLN A 300 -10.70 -13.42 -14.58
N VAL A 301 -10.74 -12.22 -15.16
CA VAL A 301 -11.75 -11.85 -16.17
C VAL A 301 -11.22 -12.00 -17.60
N ILE A 302 -10.00 -11.52 -17.86
CA ILE A 302 -9.41 -11.61 -19.20
C ILE A 302 -8.72 -12.96 -19.42
N GLY A 303 -8.11 -13.53 -18.36
CA GLY A 303 -7.38 -14.81 -18.41
C GLY A 303 -5.89 -14.65 -18.69
N TYR A 304 -5.30 -13.47 -18.38
CA TYR A 304 -3.86 -13.27 -18.47
C TYR A 304 -3.14 -14.10 -17.40
N ASP A 305 -1.93 -14.56 -17.71
CA ASP A 305 -1.04 -15.12 -16.71
C ASP A 305 -0.51 -14.03 -15.76
N ALA A 306 0.13 -14.44 -14.66
CA ALA A 306 0.66 -13.52 -13.67
C ALA A 306 1.72 -12.57 -14.26
N THR A 307 2.51 -13.04 -15.21
CA THR A 307 3.56 -12.27 -15.89
C THR A 307 2.96 -11.15 -16.73
N LEU A 308 1.95 -11.44 -17.56
CA LEU A 308 1.26 -10.42 -18.37
C LEU A 308 0.50 -9.42 -17.49
N ALA A 309 -0.16 -9.88 -16.44
CA ALA A 309 -0.84 -9.01 -15.49
C ALA A 309 0.15 -8.06 -14.78
N GLY A 310 1.35 -8.54 -14.43
CA GLY A 310 2.44 -7.72 -13.92
C GLY A 310 2.97 -6.70 -14.95
N LEU A 311 3.06 -7.11 -16.21
CA LEU A 311 3.49 -6.22 -17.30
C LEU A 311 2.47 -5.09 -17.57
N VAL A 312 1.18 -5.28 -17.29
CA VAL A 312 0.19 -4.19 -17.33
C VAL A 312 0.52 -3.09 -16.32
N LEU A 313 1.08 -3.46 -15.16
CA LEU A 313 1.41 -2.50 -14.09
C LEU A 313 2.72 -1.75 -14.35
N SER A 314 3.71 -2.41 -14.95
CA SER A 314 5.10 -1.93 -15.04
C SER A 314 5.28 -0.56 -15.71
N PRO A 315 4.60 -0.21 -16.84
CA PRO A 315 4.73 1.11 -17.46
C PRO A 315 4.23 2.26 -16.58
N GLY A 316 3.28 1.99 -15.67
CA GLY A 316 2.84 2.95 -14.68
C GLY A 316 3.97 3.38 -13.73
N GLY A 317 4.83 2.46 -13.30
CA GLY A 317 6.01 2.78 -12.49
C GLY A 317 6.99 3.70 -13.23
N MET A 318 7.25 3.47 -14.51
CA MET A 318 8.09 4.36 -15.32
C MET A 318 7.51 5.76 -15.44
N MET A 319 6.18 5.89 -15.58
CA MET A 319 5.50 7.18 -15.63
C MET A 319 5.76 8.02 -14.37
N VAL A 320 5.75 7.38 -13.18
CA VAL A 320 6.06 8.05 -11.90
C VAL A 320 7.49 8.59 -11.89
N ILE A 321 8.46 7.76 -12.30
CA ILE A 321 9.88 8.15 -12.34
C ILE A 321 10.07 9.40 -13.21
N LEU A 322 9.38 9.47 -14.35
CA LEU A 322 9.44 10.62 -15.27
C LEU A 322 8.75 11.87 -14.71
N LEU A 323 7.63 11.71 -14.00
CA LEU A 323 6.84 12.84 -13.50
C LEU A 323 7.39 13.46 -12.22
N ILE A 324 8.04 12.70 -11.34
CA ILE A 324 8.55 13.21 -10.06
C ILE A 324 9.48 14.42 -10.22
N PRO A 325 10.48 14.46 -11.12
CA PRO A 325 11.30 15.64 -11.32
C PRO A 325 10.49 16.86 -11.79
N ILE A 326 9.48 16.65 -12.63
CA ILE A 326 8.60 17.71 -13.14
C ILE A 326 7.79 18.30 -11.99
N ILE A 327 7.20 17.45 -11.15
CA ILE A 327 6.45 17.89 -9.95
C ILE A 327 7.35 18.60 -8.97
N GLY A 328 8.58 18.11 -8.74
CA GLY A 328 9.57 18.77 -7.90
C GLY A 328 9.92 20.19 -8.37
N GLN A 329 9.94 20.41 -9.68
CA GLN A 329 10.13 21.75 -10.26
C GLN A 329 8.86 22.61 -10.15
N ALA A 330 7.69 22.03 -10.40
CA ALA A 330 6.40 22.72 -10.28
C ALA A 330 6.17 23.24 -8.84
N MET A 331 6.57 22.49 -7.82
CA MET A 331 6.45 22.88 -6.41
C MET A 331 7.27 24.13 -6.05
N LYS A 332 8.25 24.53 -6.86
CA LYS A 332 9.01 25.78 -6.66
C LYS A 332 8.22 27.01 -7.10
N ARG A 333 7.23 26.84 -7.98
CA ARG A 333 6.44 27.93 -8.58
C ARG A 333 4.97 27.90 -8.20
N ILE A 334 4.42 26.72 -7.93
CA ILE A 334 3.00 26.48 -7.67
C ILE A 334 2.84 26.01 -6.23
N GLN A 335 1.85 26.55 -5.53
CA GLN A 335 1.55 26.10 -4.16
C GLN A 335 1.13 24.64 -4.15
N ALA A 336 1.64 23.85 -3.19
CA ALA A 336 1.42 22.42 -3.09
C ALA A 336 -0.08 22.05 -3.11
N ARG A 337 -0.97 22.85 -2.49
CA ARG A 337 -2.42 22.60 -2.46
C ARG A 337 -3.05 22.49 -3.85
N TYR A 338 -2.61 23.28 -4.82
CA TYR A 338 -3.13 23.22 -6.19
C TYR A 338 -2.62 21.97 -6.92
N ILE A 339 -1.36 21.61 -6.71
CA ILE A 339 -0.77 20.38 -7.28
C ILE A 339 -1.49 19.15 -6.74
N ILE A 340 -1.75 19.11 -5.42
CA ILE A 340 -2.48 18.01 -4.77
C ILE A 340 -3.93 17.93 -5.30
N ALA A 341 -4.62 19.08 -5.39
CA ALA A 341 -5.98 19.12 -5.93
C ALA A 341 -6.03 18.62 -7.38
N THR A 342 -5.08 19.06 -8.23
CA THR A 342 -4.92 18.54 -9.60
C THR A 342 -4.65 17.03 -9.59
N GLY A 343 -3.77 16.55 -8.68
CA GLY A 343 -3.47 15.12 -8.54
C GLY A 343 -4.71 14.29 -8.24
N PHE A 344 -5.53 14.68 -7.25
CA PHE A 344 -6.78 13.97 -6.94
C PHE A 344 -7.81 14.08 -8.07
N THR A 345 -7.87 15.21 -8.76
CA THR A 345 -8.74 15.37 -9.95
C THR A 345 -8.33 14.43 -11.08
N VAL A 346 -7.03 14.38 -11.41
CA VAL A 346 -6.50 13.45 -12.43
C VAL A 346 -6.71 11.99 -12.00
N MET A 347 -6.53 11.68 -10.71
CA MET A 347 -6.81 10.36 -10.15
C MET A 347 -8.29 9.99 -10.31
N GLY A 348 -9.21 10.90 -9.95
CA GLY A 348 -10.65 10.69 -10.12
C GLY A 348 -11.04 10.47 -11.58
N LEU A 349 -10.51 11.28 -12.49
CA LEU A 349 -10.73 11.09 -13.93
C LEU A 349 -10.16 9.77 -14.44
N SER A 350 -8.96 9.37 -14.02
CA SER A 350 -8.36 8.10 -14.43
C SER A 350 -9.16 6.89 -13.94
N MET A 351 -9.69 6.95 -12.71
CA MET A 351 -10.59 5.92 -12.18
C MET A 351 -11.93 5.90 -12.93
N LEU A 352 -12.47 7.08 -13.27
CA LEU A 352 -13.70 7.19 -14.06
C LEU A 352 -13.55 6.57 -15.46
N VAL A 353 -12.43 6.79 -16.12
CA VAL A 353 -12.11 6.14 -17.40
C VAL A 353 -11.99 4.63 -17.22
N SER A 354 -11.35 4.18 -16.14
CA SER A 354 -11.24 2.75 -15.80
C SER A 354 -12.58 2.10 -15.42
N ALA A 355 -13.60 2.88 -15.05
CA ALA A 355 -14.95 2.38 -14.78
C ALA A 355 -15.74 1.99 -16.07
N HIS A 356 -15.10 1.99 -17.23
CA HIS A 356 -15.67 1.59 -18.51
C HIS A 356 -14.93 0.38 -19.11
N LEU A 357 -14.58 -0.60 -18.26
CA LEU A 357 -14.01 -1.86 -18.73
C LEU A 357 -15.03 -2.62 -19.59
N VAL A 358 -14.52 -3.24 -20.65
CA VAL A 358 -15.29 -4.05 -21.59
C VAL A 358 -14.66 -5.44 -21.74
N PRO A 359 -15.43 -6.48 -22.14
CA PRO A 359 -14.94 -7.86 -22.24
C PRO A 359 -13.75 -8.07 -23.17
N LEU A 360 -13.65 -7.23 -24.21
CA LEU A 360 -12.62 -7.29 -25.26
C LEU A 360 -11.60 -6.17 -25.14
N ILE A 361 -11.36 -5.68 -23.91
CA ILE A 361 -10.33 -4.67 -23.71
C ILE A 361 -8.95 -5.26 -24.02
N ASP A 362 -8.17 -4.57 -24.82
CA ASP A 362 -6.82 -5.01 -25.18
C ASP A 362 -5.77 -4.60 -24.12
N PHE A 363 -4.62 -5.22 -24.19
CA PHE A 363 -3.48 -4.98 -23.31
C PHE A 363 -3.08 -3.49 -23.28
N ARG A 364 -3.09 -2.79 -24.43
CA ARG A 364 -2.65 -1.40 -24.52
C ARG A 364 -3.54 -0.46 -23.74
N HIS A 365 -4.85 -0.67 -23.78
CA HIS A 365 -5.82 0.14 -23.02
C HIS A 365 -5.67 -0.06 -21.52
N LEU A 366 -5.46 -1.29 -21.06
CA LEU A 366 -5.20 -1.57 -19.63
C LEU A 366 -3.91 -0.88 -19.16
N VAL A 367 -2.84 -0.97 -19.93
CA VAL A 367 -1.57 -0.26 -19.67
C VAL A 367 -1.81 1.24 -19.60
N PHE A 368 -2.56 1.82 -20.55
CA PHE A 368 -2.85 3.24 -20.57
C PHE A 368 -3.65 3.68 -19.33
N TYR A 369 -4.68 2.93 -18.93
CA TYR A 369 -5.43 3.20 -17.70
C TYR A 369 -4.52 3.18 -16.47
N ARG A 370 -3.65 2.18 -16.40
CA ARG A 370 -2.69 2.08 -15.29
C ARG A 370 -1.68 3.23 -15.28
N MET A 371 -1.17 3.63 -16.44
CA MET A 371 -0.25 4.78 -16.55
C MET A 371 -0.91 6.08 -16.06
N LEU A 372 -2.18 6.32 -16.39
CA LEU A 372 -2.92 7.49 -15.90
C LEU A 372 -3.09 7.46 -14.38
N GLN A 373 -3.52 6.32 -13.82
CA GLN A 373 -3.70 6.15 -12.38
C GLN A 373 -2.39 6.37 -11.61
N THR A 374 -1.33 5.68 -12.04
CA THR A 374 -0.04 5.74 -11.37
C THR A 374 0.64 7.09 -11.58
N GLY A 375 0.46 7.71 -12.76
CA GLY A 375 0.92 9.06 -13.03
C GLY A 375 0.32 10.10 -12.09
N ALA A 376 -0.98 9.98 -11.76
CA ALA A 376 -1.64 10.87 -10.80
C ALA A 376 -1.00 10.80 -9.40
N LEU A 377 -0.48 9.63 -8.98
CA LEU A 377 0.19 9.47 -7.67
C LEU A 377 1.43 10.34 -7.54
N ALA A 378 2.14 10.62 -8.63
CA ALA A 378 3.30 11.52 -8.61
C ALA A 378 2.91 12.96 -8.17
N PHE A 379 1.72 13.42 -8.55
CA PHE A 379 1.18 14.73 -8.15
C PHE A 379 0.73 14.75 -6.67
N LEU A 380 0.59 13.60 -6.04
CA LEU A 380 0.04 13.48 -4.69
C LEU A 380 1.14 13.23 -3.65
N PHE A 381 1.93 12.17 -3.82
CA PHE A 381 2.83 11.70 -2.75
C PHE A 381 3.86 12.75 -2.32
N VAL A 382 4.58 13.35 -3.28
CA VAL A 382 5.64 14.32 -3.00
C VAL A 382 5.10 15.63 -2.39
N PRO A 383 4.05 16.26 -2.97
CA PRO A 383 3.51 17.49 -2.39
C PRO A 383 2.85 17.28 -1.02
N ILE A 384 2.08 16.18 -0.83
CA ILE A 384 1.44 15.88 0.47
C ILE A 384 2.51 15.68 1.54
N SER A 385 3.53 14.84 1.28
CA SER A 385 4.62 14.61 2.24
C SER A 385 5.37 15.90 2.56
N THR A 386 5.64 16.73 1.56
CA THR A 386 6.39 17.97 1.78
C THR A 386 5.60 18.98 2.63
N ILE A 387 4.29 19.14 2.36
CA ILE A 387 3.46 20.12 3.09
C ILE A 387 3.10 19.64 4.49
N ALA A 388 2.86 18.35 4.68
CA ALA A 388 2.54 17.77 5.98
C ALA A 388 3.65 18.03 7.02
N TYR A 389 4.91 17.94 6.60
CA TYR A 389 6.06 18.18 7.51
C TYR A 389 6.61 19.61 7.47
N SER A 390 5.98 20.53 6.72
CA SER A 390 6.52 21.89 6.54
C SER A 390 6.50 22.73 7.79
N THR A 391 5.52 22.54 8.65
CA THR A 391 5.27 23.29 9.88
C THR A 391 5.49 22.46 11.15
N LEU A 392 5.68 21.14 11.02
CA LEU A 392 5.87 20.25 12.15
C LEU A 392 7.22 20.49 12.84
N PRO A 393 7.27 20.60 14.19
CA PRO A 393 8.52 20.66 14.95
C PRO A 393 9.40 19.44 14.70
N ARG A 394 10.73 19.64 14.62
CA ARG A 394 11.71 18.57 14.31
C ARG A 394 11.69 17.44 15.35
N GLU A 395 11.40 17.75 16.61
CA GLU A 395 11.30 16.82 17.72
C GLU A 395 10.18 15.80 17.50
N LEU A 396 9.11 16.19 16.79
CA LEU A 396 7.95 15.36 16.48
C LEU A 396 8.06 14.58 15.16
N ASN A 397 9.16 14.73 14.42
CA ASN A 397 9.35 14.04 13.14
C ASN A 397 9.20 12.52 13.25
N GLY A 398 9.66 11.91 14.36
CA GLY A 398 9.54 10.47 14.61
C GLY A 398 8.10 10.01 14.74
N ASP A 399 7.32 10.66 15.60
CA ASP A 399 5.90 10.34 15.81
C ASP A 399 5.08 10.70 14.57
N GLY A 400 5.39 11.84 13.95
CA GLY A 400 4.75 12.28 12.71
C GLY A 400 4.95 11.27 11.57
N SER A 401 6.18 10.78 11.35
CA SER A 401 6.42 9.80 10.27
C SER A 401 5.78 8.44 10.55
N ALA A 402 5.70 8.03 11.83
CA ALA A 402 4.99 6.82 12.23
C ALA A 402 3.49 6.92 11.90
N LEU A 403 2.82 7.99 12.36
CA LEU A 403 1.39 8.21 12.13
C LEU A 403 1.04 8.45 10.66
N PHE A 404 1.90 9.16 9.94
CA PHE A 404 1.73 9.40 8.50
C PHE A 404 1.80 8.10 7.69
N SER A 405 2.79 7.26 7.97
CA SER A 405 2.94 5.95 7.33
C SER A 405 1.83 4.99 7.75
N MET A 406 1.45 5.00 9.04
CA MET A 406 0.31 4.23 9.56
C MET A 406 -0.98 4.59 8.81
N SER A 407 -1.30 5.87 8.69
CA SER A 407 -2.51 6.31 7.98
C SER A 407 -2.55 5.81 6.54
N ARG A 408 -1.41 5.89 5.83
CA ARG A 408 -1.32 5.39 4.46
C ARG A 408 -1.52 3.87 4.38
N ASN A 409 -0.89 3.10 5.27
CA ASN A 409 -0.93 1.64 5.21
C ASN A 409 -2.28 1.09 5.70
N VAL A 410 -2.81 1.61 6.81
CA VAL A 410 -4.11 1.18 7.36
C VAL A 410 -5.26 1.51 6.39
N LEU A 411 -5.31 2.75 5.88
CA LEU A 411 -6.33 3.09 4.87
C LEU A 411 -6.09 2.36 3.55
N GLY A 412 -4.83 2.02 3.24
CA GLY A 412 -4.48 1.15 2.13
C GLY A 412 -5.06 -0.27 2.28
N ALA A 413 -4.89 -0.90 3.44
CA ALA A 413 -5.48 -2.21 3.74
C ALA A 413 -7.02 -2.17 3.67
N ILE A 414 -7.65 -1.13 4.25
CA ILE A 414 -9.09 -0.90 4.12
C ILE A 414 -9.49 -0.76 2.63
N GLY A 415 -8.67 -0.10 1.81
CA GLY A 415 -8.92 0.05 0.38
C GLY A 415 -8.90 -1.27 -0.38
N ILE A 416 -7.94 -2.14 -0.07
CA ILE A 416 -7.86 -3.50 -0.64
C ILE A 416 -9.10 -4.30 -0.24
N SER A 417 -9.36 -4.41 1.05
CA SER A 417 -10.48 -5.16 1.61
C SER A 417 -11.83 -4.67 1.06
N LEU A 418 -12.06 -3.36 1.06
CA LEU A 418 -13.26 -2.76 0.49
C LEU A 418 -13.42 -3.07 -0.99
N SER A 419 -12.32 -3.03 -1.77
CA SER A 419 -12.37 -3.31 -3.20
C SER A 419 -12.69 -4.78 -3.48
N THR A 420 -12.12 -5.71 -2.73
CA THR A 420 -12.38 -7.15 -2.88
C THR A 420 -13.82 -7.49 -2.50
N ALA A 421 -14.27 -7.05 -1.33
CA ALA A 421 -15.65 -7.25 -0.86
C ALA A 421 -16.68 -6.65 -1.84
N LEU A 422 -16.44 -5.43 -2.34
CA LEU A 422 -17.34 -4.81 -3.32
C LEU A 422 -17.38 -5.57 -4.64
N VAL A 423 -16.25 -6.08 -5.14
CA VAL A 423 -16.26 -6.89 -6.37
C VAL A 423 -17.10 -8.14 -6.18
N THR A 424 -16.92 -8.85 -5.06
CA THR A 424 -17.69 -10.07 -4.76
C THR A 424 -19.18 -9.76 -4.60
N GLU A 425 -19.53 -8.83 -3.72
CA GLU A 425 -20.94 -8.47 -3.46
C GLU A 425 -21.64 -7.93 -4.71
N ARG A 426 -20.97 -7.02 -5.45
CA ARG A 426 -21.55 -6.45 -6.68
C ARG A 426 -21.68 -7.48 -7.78
N THR A 427 -20.76 -8.46 -7.88
CA THR A 427 -20.91 -9.58 -8.83
C THR A 427 -22.18 -10.36 -8.51
N GLN A 428 -22.42 -10.75 -7.27
CA GLN A 428 -23.62 -11.44 -6.85
C GLN A 428 -24.90 -10.65 -7.11
N ILE A 429 -24.90 -9.34 -6.78
CA ILE A 429 -26.03 -8.44 -7.07
C ILE A 429 -26.29 -8.34 -8.58
N ARG A 430 -25.25 -8.21 -9.39
CA ARG A 430 -25.35 -8.14 -10.85
C ARG A 430 -25.84 -9.46 -11.43
N GLU A 431 -25.37 -10.59 -10.92
CA GLU A 431 -25.88 -11.92 -11.29
C GLU A 431 -27.38 -12.04 -10.99
N ALA A 432 -27.81 -11.70 -9.78
CA ALA A 432 -29.21 -11.73 -9.40
C ALA A 432 -30.10 -10.83 -10.28
N HIS A 433 -29.61 -9.64 -10.65
CA HIS A 433 -30.33 -8.74 -11.54
C HIS A 433 -30.33 -9.19 -13.00
N MET A 434 -29.32 -9.90 -13.46
CA MET A 434 -29.18 -10.31 -14.85
C MET A 434 -29.75 -11.71 -15.11
N VAL A 435 -30.02 -12.51 -14.08
CA VAL A 435 -30.52 -13.89 -14.23
C VAL A 435 -31.81 -13.98 -15.05
N HIS A 436 -32.68 -12.97 -14.98
CA HIS A 436 -33.92 -12.92 -15.77
C HIS A 436 -33.66 -12.80 -17.29
N LEU A 437 -32.44 -12.45 -17.71
CA LEU A 437 -32.02 -12.41 -19.11
C LEU A 437 -31.63 -13.80 -19.61
N MET A 438 -31.33 -14.72 -18.69
CA MET A 438 -30.90 -16.11 -18.97
C MET A 438 -32.13 -17.03 -19.12
N THR A 439 -32.95 -16.75 -20.10
CA THR A 439 -34.20 -17.49 -20.31
C THR A 439 -34.33 -17.96 -21.77
N PRO A 440 -34.84 -19.19 -21.99
CA PRO A 440 -35.10 -19.70 -23.33
C PRO A 440 -36.08 -18.89 -24.17
N PHE A 441 -36.84 -17.97 -23.53
CA PHE A 441 -37.74 -17.06 -24.23
C PHE A 441 -37.04 -15.90 -24.96
N ARG A 442 -35.73 -15.71 -24.73
CA ARG A 442 -34.93 -14.71 -25.44
C ARG A 442 -34.19 -15.33 -26.62
N GLN A 443 -34.32 -14.71 -27.77
CA GLN A 443 -33.66 -15.18 -28.99
C GLN A 443 -32.13 -15.18 -28.83
N GLN A 444 -31.54 -14.12 -28.27
CA GLN A 444 -30.09 -14.02 -28.02
C GLN A 444 -29.53 -15.16 -27.17
N TYR A 445 -30.29 -15.63 -26.17
CA TYR A 445 -29.93 -16.78 -25.35
C TYR A 445 -29.84 -18.05 -26.22
N ASN A 446 -30.86 -18.31 -27.05
CA ASN A 446 -30.90 -19.46 -27.93
C ASN A 446 -29.82 -19.39 -29.01
N ASP A 447 -29.65 -18.24 -29.66
CA ASP A 447 -28.65 -18.04 -30.72
C ASP A 447 -27.24 -18.31 -30.19
N TYR A 448 -26.91 -17.87 -28.95
CA TYR A 448 -25.63 -18.16 -28.31
C TYR A 448 -25.46 -19.66 -28.05
N LEU A 449 -26.46 -20.31 -27.42
CA LEU A 449 -26.41 -21.73 -27.16
C LEU A 449 -26.25 -22.54 -28.45
N ASP A 450 -27.00 -22.19 -29.51
CA ASP A 450 -26.94 -22.93 -30.79
C ASP A 450 -25.58 -22.68 -31.48
N SER A 451 -25.01 -21.52 -31.39
CA SER A 451 -23.67 -21.25 -31.93
C SER A 451 -22.61 -22.12 -31.26
N VAL A 452 -22.62 -22.19 -29.93
CA VAL A 452 -21.67 -23.03 -29.16
C VAL A 452 -21.91 -24.51 -29.36
N ARG A 453 -23.19 -24.94 -29.41
CA ARG A 453 -23.55 -26.35 -29.71
C ARG A 453 -23.03 -26.77 -31.07
N ASN A 454 -23.26 -25.95 -32.09
CA ASN A 454 -22.82 -26.23 -33.45
C ASN A 454 -21.29 -26.29 -33.56
N ALA A 455 -20.58 -25.37 -32.89
CA ALA A 455 -19.13 -25.38 -32.82
C ALA A 455 -18.61 -26.65 -32.10
N ALA A 456 -19.21 -27.04 -30.97
CA ALA A 456 -18.84 -28.24 -30.22
C ALA A 456 -19.08 -29.53 -31.03
N ARG A 457 -20.19 -29.59 -31.78
CA ARG A 457 -20.49 -30.74 -32.68
C ARG A 457 -19.52 -30.79 -33.87
N ALA A 458 -19.11 -29.66 -34.42
CA ALA A 458 -18.15 -29.62 -35.51
C ALA A 458 -16.78 -30.19 -35.11
N VAL A 459 -16.44 -30.16 -33.82
CA VAL A 459 -15.21 -30.75 -33.25
C VAL A 459 -15.43 -32.20 -32.81
N GLY A 460 -16.61 -32.81 -33.13
CA GLY A 460 -16.90 -34.22 -32.89
C GLY A 460 -17.51 -34.57 -31.51
N GLN A 461 -17.98 -33.59 -30.75
CA GLN A 461 -18.66 -33.85 -29.48
C GLN A 461 -20.04 -34.50 -29.69
N SER A 462 -20.43 -35.41 -28.81
CA SER A 462 -21.79 -35.96 -28.78
C SER A 462 -22.83 -34.86 -28.48
N ARG A 463 -24.10 -35.09 -28.79
CA ARG A 463 -25.18 -34.12 -28.49
C ARG A 463 -25.19 -33.69 -27.02
N LEU A 464 -25.15 -34.69 -26.10
CA LEU A 464 -25.14 -34.44 -24.66
C LEU A 464 -23.90 -33.62 -24.21
N ALA A 465 -22.73 -33.94 -24.73
CA ALA A 465 -21.50 -33.21 -24.42
C ALA A 465 -21.55 -31.79 -24.98
N ALA A 466 -22.07 -31.60 -26.20
CA ALA A 466 -22.21 -30.26 -26.81
C ALA A 466 -23.22 -29.38 -26.04
N ASP A 467 -24.32 -29.95 -25.55
CA ASP A 467 -25.30 -29.23 -24.72
C ASP A 467 -24.71 -28.86 -23.35
N ALA A 468 -23.97 -29.76 -22.72
CA ALA A 468 -23.25 -29.45 -21.46
C ALA A 468 -22.19 -28.34 -21.66
N THR A 469 -21.40 -28.43 -22.73
CA THR A 469 -20.39 -27.41 -23.08
C THR A 469 -21.05 -26.05 -23.34
N ALA A 470 -22.18 -26.00 -24.06
CA ALA A 470 -22.88 -24.76 -24.35
C ALA A 470 -23.43 -24.09 -23.09
N ASN A 471 -24.06 -24.86 -22.20
CA ASN A 471 -24.57 -24.36 -20.93
C ASN A 471 -23.45 -23.89 -20.02
N TYR A 472 -22.33 -24.63 -19.94
CA TYR A 472 -21.17 -24.23 -19.17
C TYR A 472 -20.55 -22.92 -19.68
N GLN A 473 -20.34 -22.81 -21.00
CA GLN A 473 -19.78 -21.56 -21.58
C GLN A 473 -20.71 -20.37 -21.42
N LEU A 474 -22.03 -20.58 -21.56
CA LEU A 474 -22.99 -19.53 -21.32
C LEU A 474 -22.94 -19.04 -19.85
N HIS A 475 -22.87 -19.97 -18.90
CA HIS A 475 -22.75 -19.62 -17.48
C HIS A 475 -21.45 -18.88 -17.18
N GLN A 476 -20.32 -19.33 -17.72
CA GLN A 476 -19.04 -18.63 -17.60
C GLN A 476 -19.08 -17.22 -18.19
N GLN A 477 -19.70 -17.05 -19.36
CA GLN A 477 -19.86 -15.76 -19.98
C GLN A 477 -20.76 -14.83 -19.16
N PHE A 478 -21.79 -15.37 -18.54
CA PHE A 478 -22.70 -14.65 -17.67
C PHE A 478 -21.98 -14.13 -16.41
N ILE A 479 -21.25 -14.99 -15.69
CA ILE A 479 -20.44 -14.60 -14.52
C ILE A 479 -19.39 -13.54 -14.94
N LYS A 480 -18.72 -13.77 -16.07
CA LYS A 480 -17.73 -12.82 -16.59
C LYS A 480 -18.32 -11.43 -16.81
N GLN A 481 -19.52 -11.32 -17.38
CA GLN A 481 -20.20 -10.03 -17.56
C GLN A 481 -20.60 -9.38 -16.24
N ALA A 482 -21.12 -10.14 -15.29
CA ALA A 482 -21.45 -9.65 -13.96
C ALA A 482 -20.20 -9.09 -13.24
N SER A 483 -19.10 -9.84 -13.31
CA SER A 483 -17.82 -9.42 -12.71
C SER A 483 -17.28 -8.14 -13.36
N ILE A 484 -17.32 -7.98 -14.69
CA ILE A 484 -16.88 -6.74 -15.35
C ILE A 484 -17.65 -5.54 -14.83
N LEU A 485 -18.98 -5.67 -14.69
CA LEU A 485 -19.80 -4.59 -14.14
C LEU A 485 -19.48 -4.28 -12.69
N ALA A 486 -19.15 -5.30 -11.89
CA ALA A 486 -18.72 -5.13 -10.51
C ALA A 486 -17.38 -4.37 -10.41
N TYR A 487 -16.40 -4.70 -11.25
CA TYR A 487 -15.15 -3.93 -11.33
C TYR A 487 -15.39 -2.48 -11.73
N ASN A 488 -16.29 -2.23 -12.68
CA ASN A 488 -16.66 -0.88 -13.09
C ASN A 488 -17.28 -0.09 -11.92
N ASP A 489 -18.17 -0.71 -11.14
CA ASP A 489 -18.78 -0.10 -9.97
C ASP A 489 -17.69 0.24 -8.90
N CYS A 490 -16.68 -0.60 -8.71
CA CYS A 490 -15.54 -0.34 -7.83
C CYS A 490 -14.71 0.86 -8.29
N PHE A 491 -14.33 0.90 -9.55
CA PHE A 491 -13.57 2.05 -10.08
C PHE A 491 -14.36 3.35 -9.99
N LEU A 492 -15.69 3.30 -10.18
CA LEU A 492 -16.56 4.46 -10.02
C LEU A 492 -16.56 4.95 -8.55
N LEU A 493 -16.63 4.05 -7.57
CA LEU A 493 -16.58 4.40 -6.16
C LEU A 493 -15.26 5.12 -5.81
N PHE A 494 -14.12 4.57 -6.24
CA PHE A 494 -12.82 5.20 -5.99
C PHE A 494 -12.65 6.53 -6.74
N SER A 495 -13.29 6.68 -7.91
CA SER A 495 -13.38 7.96 -8.62
C SER A 495 -14.12 9.01 -7.78
N MET A 496 -15.30 8.65 -7.26
CA MET A 496 -16.09 9.54 -6.39
C MET A 496 -15.32 9.93 -5.12
N LEU A 497 -14.62 8.97 -4.49
CA LEU A 497 -13.78 9.21 -3.34
C LEU A 497 -12.65 10.20 -3.64
N ALA A 498 -11.97 10.02 -4.78
CA ALA A 498 -10.90 10.92 -5.19
C ALA A 498 -11.42 12.35 -5.43
N PHE A 499 -12.57 12.53 -6.07
CA PHE A 499 -13.19 13.85 -6.24
C PHE A 499 -13.68 14.45 -4.93
N ALA A 500 -14.25 13.65 -4.02
CA ALA A 500 -14.74 14.11 -2.72
C ALA A 500 -13.62 14.70 -1.84
N VAL A 501 -12.38 14.29 -2.05
CA VAL A 501 -11.21 14.76 -1.30
C VAL A 501 -10.65 16.09 -1.84
N VAL A 502 -10.94 16.47 -3.09
CA VAL A 502 -10.41 17.70 -3.70
C VAL A 502 -10.69 18.97 -2.87
N PRO A 503 -11.88 19.21 -2.32
CA PRO A 503 -12.13 20.37 -1.46
C PRO A 503 -11.24 20.43 -0.22
N PHE A 504 -10.88 19.28 0.36
CA PHE A 504 -10.04 19.22 1.56
C PHE A 504 -8.61 19.68 1.28
N CYS A 505 -8.13 19.61 0.03
CA CYS A 505 -6.81 20.11 -0.34
C CYS A 505 -6.66 21.63 -0.06
N PHE A 506 -7.75 22.38 -0.13
CA PHE A 506 -7.75 23.84 0.11
C PHE A 506 -7.70 24.21 1.61
N LEU A 507 -7.87 23.24 2.51
CA LEU A 507 -7.64 23.44 3.94
C LEU A 507 -6.15 23.55 4.30
N LEU A 508 -5.26 23.10 3.41
CA LEU A 508 -3.82 23.20 3.59
C LEU A 508 -3.38 24.66 3.55
N LYS A 509 -2.66 25.08 4.59
CA LYS A 509 -2.03 26.41 4.62
C LYS A 509 -0.83 26.43 3.68
N PRO A 510 -0.64 27.52 2.88
CA PRO A 510 0.55 27.64 2.08
C PRO A 510 1.78 27.56 2.99
N ALA A 511 2.72 26.69 2.65
CA ALA A 511 4.03 26.71 3.31
C ALA A 511 4.66 28.06 2.98
N VAL A 512 4.81 28.91 3.98
CA VAL A 512 5.55 30.16 3.83
C VAL A 512 7.00 29.77 3.57
N ALA A 513 7.41 29.83 2.31
CA ALA A 513 8.82 29.85 1.99
C ALA A 513 9.39 31.08 2.74
N LYS A 514 10.03 30.88 3.87
CA LYS A 514 10.96 31.87 4.43
C LYS A 514 12.15 31.94 3.47
N GLY A 515 11.92 32.49 2.30
CA GLY A 515 12.91 32.97 1.38
C GLY A 515 13.27 34.37 1.85
N GLY A 516 14.52 34.55 2.23
CA GLY A 516 15.08 35.83 2.59
C GLY A 516 14.85 36.87 1.50
N GLY A 517 14.74 38.10 1.93
CA GLY A 517 14.73 39.24 1.05
C GLY A 517 13.81 40.32 1.58
N GLY A 518 14.14 40.86 2.74
CA GLY A 518 13.82 42.25 2.97
C GLY A 518 14.73 43.09 2.08
N ALA A 519 14.17 43.81 1.17
CA ALA A 519 14.83 45.00 0.62
C ALA A 519 13.75 45.95 0.08
N GLY A 520 13.68 47.10 0.69
CA GLY A 520 13.32 48.33 0.02
C GLY A 520 11.88 48.76 0.07
N ALA A 521 11.48 49.29 1.21
CA ALA A 521 10.51 50.37 1.22
C ALA A 521 11.15 51.64 0.65
N HIS A 522 10.54 52.22 -0.29
CA HIS A 522 10.45 53.68 -0.41
C HIS A 522 9.06 53.98 -0.94
#